data_f965075c51935e8deb430668aab533fd
#
_entry.id   f965075c51935e8deb430668aab533fd
#
_cell.length_a   1.000
_cell.length_b   1.000
_cell.length_c   1.000
_cell.angle_alpha   90.00
_cell.angle_beta   90.00
_cell.angle_gamma   90.00
#
_symmetry.space_group_name_H-M   'P 1'
#
loop_
_entity.id
_entity.type
_entity.pdbx_description
1 polymer ?
#
loop_
_entity_poly.entity_id
_entity_poly.type
_entity_poly.pdbx_seq_one_letter_code
_entity_poly.pdbx_strand_id
1 'polypeptide(L)'
;MDKNEKSVYLTFDDGPIPESTPWLIETLDKYGIKATFFMVGDNVRKYPELFELIKSHGHRLGNHTFNHIGGLKVWSWQYLWNANKADKLIHTNLFRPPHGWMKPLQYFRLQRHYKVIMWDVVTRDYSRLLTADDVFDNVRRYTRNGSIITFHDSLKSIDKLKTALPQSIEWLIEQGYEFKVFDDDPKRKRTPDE
;
A
#
# COMPACT_ATOMS: atom_id res chain seq x y z
N MET A 1 -17.09 14.82 -3.71
CA MET A 1 -17.35 13.51 -3.06
C MET A 1 -18.80 13.52 -2.61
N ASP A 2 -19.59 12.63 -3.12
CA ASP A 2 -20.96 12.47 -2.68
C ASP A 2 -20.94 12.00 -1.22
N LYS A 3 -21.59 12.76 -0.31
CA LYS A 3 -21.59 12.48 1.13
C LYS A 3 -22.33 11.19 1.50
N ASN A 4 -23.02 10.58 0.55
CA ASN A 4 -23.83 9.37 0.75
C ASN A 4 -23.12 8.08 0.29
N GLU A 5 -22.00 8.16 -0.40
CA GLU A 5 -21.28 7.00 -0.92
C GLU A 5 -20.25 6.53 0.10
N LYS A 6 -20.46 5.34 0.69
CA LYS A 6 -19.49 4.72 1.58
C LYS A 6 -18.33 4.15 0.75
N SER A 7 -17.12 4.62 0.96
CA SER A 7 -15.96 4.14 0.23
C SER A 7 -14.78 3.81 1.17
N VAL A 8 -13.94 2.86 0.76
CA VAL A 8 -12.69 2.50 1.42
C VAL A 8 -11.58 2.28 0.39
N TYR A 9 -10.34 2.40 0.86
CA TYR A 9 -9.14 2.16 0.07
C TYR A 9 -8.36 1.01 0.71
N LEU A 10 -8.30 -0.17 0.04
CA LEU A 10 -7.40 -1.23 0.47
C LEU A 10 -5.99 -0.96 -0.02
N THR A 11 -5.03 -1.08 0.88
CA THR A 11 -3.62 -0.87 0.57
C THR A 11 -2.76 -1.98 1.15
N PHE A 12 -1.72 -2.36 0.40
CA PHE A 12 -0.76 -3.41 0.79
C PHE A 12 0.65 -2.83 0.73
N ASP A 13 1.40 -2.94 1.83
CA ASP A 13 2.76 -2.46 1.93
C ASP A 13 3.77 -3.63 1.84
N ASP A 14 5.03 -3.34 1.56
CA ASP A 14 6.23 -4.19 1.58
C ASP A 14 6.48 -5.04 0.33
N GLY A 15 5.49 -5.62 -0.34
CA GLY A 15 5.67 -6.48 -1.50
C GLY A 15 6.48 -5.87 -2.67
N PRO A 16 6.55 -6.58 -3.81
CA PRO A 16 6.02 -7.90 -4.05
C PRO A 16 6.93 -9.02 -3.53
N ILE A 17 6.35 -10.15 -3.11
CA ILE A 17 7.08 -11.36 -2.74
C ILE A 17 6.34 -12.63 -3.22
N PRO A 18 7.06 -13.71 -3.58
CA PRO A 18 6.45 -14.92 -4.15
C PRO A 18 5.43 -15.60 -3.23
N GLU A 19 5.63 -15.51 -1.91
CA GLU A 19 4.84 -16.23 -0.94
C GLU A 19 3.44 -15.64 -0.70
N SER A 20 3.25 -14.36 -1.00
CA SER A 20 1.97 -13.69 -0.70
C SER A 20 1.36 -12.96 -1.89
N THR A 21 2.16 -12.31 -2.73
CA THR A 21 1.64 -11.46 -3.81
C THR A 21 0.69 -12.21 -4.77
N PRO A 22 1.02 -13.42 -5.30
CA PRO A 22 0.11 -14.13 -6.20
C PRO A 22 -1.24 -14.43 -5.55
N TRP A 23 -1.22 -14.89 -4.30
CA TRP A 23 -2.44 -15.18 -3.55
C TRP A 23 -3.29 -13.90 -3.28
N LEU A 24 -2.64 -12.77 -2.98
CA LEU A 24 -3.32 -11.48 -2.80
C LEU A 24 -4.05 -11.06 -4.07
N ILE A 25 -3.37 -11.15 -5.23
CA ILE A 25 -3.97 -10.80 -6.52
C ILE A 25 -5.16 -11.72 -6.84
N GLU A 26 -5.01 -13.04 -6.70
CA GLU A 26 -6.10 -13.99 -6.90
C GLU A 26 -7.29 -13.70 -5.98
N THR A 27 -7.02 -13.40 -4.70
CA THR A 27 -8.07 -13.06 -3.74
C THR A 27 -8.81 -11.77 -4.13
N LEU A 28 -8.09 -10.70 -4.49
CA LEU A 28 -8.72 -9.45 -4.91
C LEU A 28 -9.53 -9.60 -6.20
N ASP A 29 -9.04 -10.38 -7.17
CA ASP A 29 -9.75 -10.63 -8.41
C ASP A 29 -11.04 -11.44 -8.18
N LYS A 30 -11.03 -12.41 -7.26
CA LYS A 30 -12.23 -13.16 -6.87
C LYS A 30 -13.38 -12.25 -6.42
N TYR A 31 -13.07 -11.14 -5.76
CA TYR A 31 -14.07 -10.15 -5.33
C TYR A 31 -14.24 -8.98 -6.32
N GLY A 32 -13.51 -8.96 -7.43
CA GLY A 32 -13.53 -7.86 -8.42
C GLY A 32 -12.97 -6.54 -7.89
N ILE A 33 -12.08 -6.59 -6.90
CA ILE A 33 -11.56 -5.42 -6.17
C ILE A 33 -10.19 -5.02 -6.72
N LYS A 34 -9.98 -3.71 -6.92
CA LYS A 34 -8.66 -3.14 -7.16
C LYS A 34 -8.15 -2.45 -5.89
N ALA A 35 -6.86 -2.62 -5.62
CA ALA A 35 -6.18 -2.11 -4.43
C ALA A 35 -4.93 -1.30 -4.81
N THR A 36 -4.28 -0.69 -3.81
CA THR A 36 -3.01 0.02 -4.02
C THR A 36 -1.88 -0.73 -3.32
N PHE A 37 -0.81 -1.02 -4.05
CA PHE A 37 0.38 -1.70 -3.54
C PHE A 37 1.53 -0.70 -3.40
N PHE A 38 1.96 -0.42 -2.17
CA PHE A 38 3.15 0.37 -1.88
C PHE A 38 4.37 -0.56 -1.77
N MET A 39 5.13 -0.63 -2.85
CA MET A 39 6.14 -1.67 -3.05
C MET A 39 7.54 -1.21 -2.67
N VAL A 40 8.31 -2.13 -2.11
CA VAL A 40 9.74 -1.99 -1.86
C VAL A 40 10.50 -2.21 -3.17
N GLY A 41 11.27 -1.21 -3.61
CA GLY A 41 11.94 -1.26 -4.91
C GLY A 41 12.93 -2.41 -5.09
N ASP A 42 13.57 -2.87 -4.00
CA ASP A 42 14.45 -4.06 -4.05
C ASP A 42 13.66 -5.35 -4.33
N ASN A 43 12.42 -5.45 -3.84
CA ASN A 43 11.54 -6.57 -4.16
C ASN A 43 11.07 -6.50 -5.61
N VAL A 44 10.72 -5.31 -6.12
CA VAL A 44 10.40 -5.12 -7.54
C VAL A 44 11.58 -5.53 -8.44
N ARG A 45 12.80 -5.18 -8.05
CA ARG A 45 14.03 -5.59 -8.76
C ARG A 45 14.25 -7.10 -8.75
N LYS A 46 13.95 -7.77 -7.63
CA LYS A 46 14.12 -9.22 -7.47
C LYS A 46 13.04 -10.04 -8.16
N TYR A 47 11.82 -9.53 -8.18
CA TYR A 47 10.62 -10.22 -8.66
C TYR A 47 9.87 -9.35 -9.69
N PRO A 48 10.49 -9.02 -10.84
CA PRO A 48 9.87 -8.16 -11.86
C PRO A 48 8.58 -8.77 -12.43
N GLU A 49 8.48 -10.10 -12.47
CA GLU A 49 7.28 -10.82 -12.91
C GLU A 49 6.07 -10.58 -11.98
N LEU A 50 6.31 -10.48 -10.66
CA LEU A 50 5.26 -10.16 -9.69
C LEU A 50 4.84 -8.69 -9.76
N PHE A 51 5.78 -7.80 -10.07
CA PHE A 51 5.46 -6.40 -10.33
C PHE A 51 4.55 -6.27 -11.56
N GLU A 52 4.86 -6.95 -12.68
CA GLU A 52 4.01 -6.95 -13.87
C GLU A 52 2.67 -7.64 -13.61
N LEU A 53 2.62 -8.67 -12.74
CA LEU A 53 1.38 -9.29 -12.30
C LEU A 53 0.46 -8.27 -11.63
N ILE A 54 0.95 -7.53 -10.61
CA ILE A 54 0.19 -6.48 -9.92
C ILE A 54 -0.34 -5.45 -10.93
N LYS A 55 0.52 -4.99 -11.83
CA LYS A 55 0.21 -3.95 -12.82
C LYS A 55 -0.81 -4.43 -13.86
N SER A 56 -0.64 -5.64 -14.42
CA SER A 56 -1.52 -6.20 -15.44
C SER A 56 -2.93 -6.48 -14.92
N HIS A 57 -3.07 -6.76 -13.62
CA HIS A 57 -4.37 -6.90 -12.96
C HIS A 57 -5.01 -5.55 -12.59
N GLY A 58 -4.42 -4.42 -13.01
CA GLY A 58 -5.00 -3.09 -12.87
C GLY A 58 -4.98 -2.52 -11.44
N HIS A 59 -4.10 -3.03 -10.59
CA HIS A 59 -3.90 -2.44 -9.27
C HIS A 59 -3.07 -1.16 -9.33
N ARG A 60 -3.29 -0.27 -8.36
CA ARG A 60 -2.56 0.98 -8.27
C ARG A 60 -1.18 0.76 -7.65
N LEU A 61 -0.15 1.37 -8.25
CA LEU A 61 1.23 1.23 -7.81
C LEU A 61 1.62 2.41 -6.91
N GLY A 62 2.38 2.14 -5.85
CA GLY A 62 2.93 3.11 -4.93
C GLY A 62 4.39 2.78 -4.56
N ASN A 63 5.13 3.81 -4.21
CA ASN A 63 6.55 3.72 -3.82
C ASN A 63 6.68 3.62 -2.30
N HIS A 64 7.41 2.60 -1.81
CA HIS A 64 7.69 2.37 -0.39
C HIS A 64 9.19 2.38 -0.09
N THR A 65 9.95 3.23 -0.79
CA THR A 65 11.41 3.30 -0.84
C THR A 65 12.07 2.05 -1.46
N PHE A 66 13.37 2.10 -1.74
CA PHE A 66 14.06 0.97 -2.36
C PHE A 66 14.41 -0.14 -1.37
N ASN A 67 14.88 0.21 -0.16
CA ASN A 67 15.31 -0.75 0.85
C ASN A 67 14.43 -0.73 2.11
N HIS A 68 13.19 -0.25 2.03
CA HIS A 68 12.29 -0.11 3.18
C HIS A 68 12.94 0.67 4.36
N ILE A 69 13.67 1.75 4.07
CA ILE A 69 14.37 2.54 5.09
C ILE A 69 13.45 3.55 5.79
N GLY A 70 13.54 3.62 7.12
CA GLY A 70 12.81 4.63 7.89
C GLY A 70 13.45 6.02 7.77
N GLY A 71 12.67 7.05 7.45
CA GLY A 71 13.17 8.40 7.20
C GLY A 71 13.88 9.04 8.39
N LEU A 72 13.49 8.70 9.63
CA LEU A 72 14.15 9.23 10.84
C LEU A 72 15.55 8.63 11.07
N LYS A 73 15.83 7.45 10.54
CA LYS A 73 17.07 6.69 10.79
C LYS A 73 18.24 7.08 9.89
N VAL A 74 17.99 7.86 8.83
CA VAL A 74 19.00 8.20 7.82
C VAL A 74 19.04 9.69 7.51
N TRP A 75 20.09 10.15 6.85
CA TRP A 75 20.16 11.52 6.35
C TRP A 75 19.11 11.76 5.25
N SER A 76 18.62 13.00 5.16
CA SER A 76 17.54 13.32 4.21
C SER A 76 17.91 13.02 2.76
N TRP A 77 19.14 13.29 2.33
CA TRP A 77 19.61 12.99 0.98
C TRP A 77 19.62 11.46 0.68
N GLN A 78 20.01 10.63 1.66
CA GLN A 78 19.96 9.16 1.53
C GLN A 78 18.53 8.66 1.36
N TYR A 79 17.61 9.21 2.15
CA TYR A 79 16.20 8.86 2.07
C TYR A 79 15.59 9.22 0.69
N LEU A 80 15.84 10.46 0.24
CA LEU A 80 15.36 10.94 -1.05
C LEU A 80 15.95 10.14 -2.22
N TRP A 81 17.26 9.85 -2.16
CA TRP A 81 17.91 8.99 -3.14
C TRP A 81 17.30 7.59 -3.17
N ASN A 82 17.00 7.01 -2.00
CA ASN A 82 16.39 5.68 -1.89
C ASN A 82 14.96 5.66 -2.46
N ALA A 83 14.17 6.69 -2.20
CA ALA A 83 12.84 6.85 -2.81
C ALA A 83 12.93 6.99 -4.34
N ASN A 84 13.85 7.82 -4.84
CA ASN A 84 14.07 8.01 -6.28
C ASN A 84 14.57 6.72 -6.96
N LYS A 85 15.47 5.96 -6.28
CA LYS A 85 15.93 4.66 -6.79
C LYS A 85 14.79 3.66 -6.99
N ALA A 86 13.83 3.62 -6.07
CA ALA A 86 12.63 2.78 -6.21
C ALA A 86 11.76 3.26 -7.37
N ASP A 87 11.61 4.57 -7.52
CA ASP A 87 10.76 5.16 -8.53
C ASP A 87 11.22 4.88 -9.97
N LYS A 88 12.52 4.70 -10.19
CA LYS A 88 13.06 4.27 -11.50
C LYS A 88 12.54 2.91 -11.96
N LEU A 89 12.01 2.11 -11.05
CA LEU A 89 11.41 0.81 -11.34
C LEU A 89 9.88 0.85 -11.33
N ILE A 90 9.31 1.52 -10.29
CA ILE A 90 7.87 1.48 -10.02
C ILE A 90 7.09 2.48 -10.90
N HIS A 91 7.70 3.63 -11.19
CA HIS A 91 7.09 4.67 -12.01
C HIS A 91 5.72 5.13 -11.50
N THR A 92 5.64 5.71 -10.29
CA THR A 92 4.39 6.14 -9.64
C THR A 92 4.46 7.56 -9.09
N ASN A 93 3.30 8.21 -8.93
CA ASN A 93 3.15 9.48 -8.21
C ASN A 93 2.63 9.29 -6.77
N LEU A 94 2.51 8.05 -6.28
CA LEU A 94 2.12 7.75 -4.91
C LEU A 94 3.32 7.32 -4.07
N PHE A 95 3.39 7.81 -2.85
CA PHE A 95 4.46 7.47 -1.91
C PHE A 95 3.90 7.21 -0.52
N ARG A 96 4.39 6.16 0.14
CA ARG A 96 4.13 5.91 1.55
C ARG A 96 5.46 5.73 2.28
N PRO A 97 5.72 6.50 3.37
CA PRO A 97 6.95 6.35 4.12
C PRO A 97 6.95 5.05 4.91
N PRO A 98 8.03 4.23 4.85
CA PRO A 98 8.19 3.09 5.75
C PRO A 98 8.01 3.48 7.21
N HIS A 99 7.26 2.66 7.97
CA HIS A 99 6.90 2.90 9.37
C HIS A 99 6.07 4.17 9.63
N GLY A 100 5.62 4.87 8.60
CA GLY A 100 4.84 6.11 8.73
C GLY A 100 5.63 7.36 9.12
N TRP A 101 6.96 7.31 9.18
CA TRP A 101 7.78 8.41 9.68
C TRP A 101 8.79 8.91 8.67
N MET A 102 8.86 10.25 8.55
CA MET A 102 9.89 10.94 7.79
C MET A 102 10.19 12.32 8.41
N LYS A 103 11.35 12.89 8.11
CA LYS A 103 11.73 14.24 8.52
C LYS A 103 10.97 15.29 7.71
N PRO A 104 10.71 16.50 8.26
CA PRO A 104 10.02 17.57 7.53
C PRO A 104 10.65 17.90 6.17
N LEU A 105 11.98 17.98 6.11
CA LEU A 105 12.68 18.26 4.84
C LEU A 105 12.44 17.15 3.79
N GLN A 106 12.37 15.88 4.20
CA GLN A 106 12.07 14.76 3.31
C GLN A 106 10.65 14.90 2.75
N TYR A 107 9.67 15.20 3.62
CA TYR A 107 8.30 15.44 3.22
C TYR A 107 8.19 16.58 2.22
N PHE A 108 8.76 17.77 2.52
CA PHE A 108 8.70 18.92 1.61
C PHE A 108 9.33 18.67 0.25
N ARG A 109 10.33 17.81 0.17
CA ARG A 109 10.95 17.43 -1.11
C ARG A 109 10.08 16.42 -1.87
N LEU A 110 9.63 15.35 -1.18
CA LEU A 110 8.85 14.28 -1.81
C LEU A 110 7.46 14.75 -2.27
N GLN A 111 6.78 15.60 -1.54
CA GLN A 111 5.44 16.09 -1.93
C GLN A 111 5.40 16.88 -3.25
N ARG A 112 6.55 17.28 -3.78
CA ARG A 112 6.63 17.94 -5.09
C ARG A 112 6.36 16.96 -6.23
N HIS A 113 6.69 15.70 -6.03
CA HIS A 113 6.61 14.63 -7.04
C HIS A 113 5.58 13.56 -6.69
N TYR A 114 5.29 13.39 -5.39
CA TYR A 114 4.41 12.35 -4.89
C TYR A 114 3.24 12.90 -4.09
N LYS A 115 2.10 12.25 -4.22
CA LYS A 115 1.03 12.30 -3.23
C LYS A 115 1.41 11.35 -2.11
N VAL A 116 1.74 11.91 -0.94
CA VAL A 116 2.08 11.10 0.24
C VAL A 116 0.80 10.55 0.84
N ILE A 117 0.67 9.24 0.85
CA ILE A 117 -0.49 8.51 1.34
C ILE A 117 -0.14 7.85 2.67
N MET A 118 -0.86 8.24 3.71
CA MET A 118 -0.81 7.59 5.02
C MET A 118 -1.95 6.58 5.14
N TRP A 119 -2.34 6.25 6.35
CA TRP A 119 -3.44 5.36 6.68
C TRP A 119 -4.22 5.90 7.87
N ASP A 120 -5.43 5.40 8.09
CA ASP A 120 -6.17 5.60 9.33
C ASP A 120 -6.53 4.26 10.00
N VAL A 121 -6.50 3.17 9.26
CA VAL A 121 -6.68 1.81 9.82
C VAL A 121 -5.44 0.96 9.54
N VAL A 122 -4.64 0.70 10.57
CA VAL A 122 -3.56 -0.29 10.53
C VAL A 122 -4.07 -1.60 11.08
N THR A 123 -4.11 -2.62 10.26
CA THR A 123 -4.64 -3.94 10.64
C THR A 123 -3.73 -4.68 11.61
N ARG A 124 -2.42 -4.34 11.64
CA ARG A 124 -1.38 -4.97 12.46
C ARG A 124 -1.18 -6.47 12.17
N ASP A 125 -1.48 -6.87 10.95
CA ASP A 125 -1.35 -8.24 10.44
C ASP A 125 0.07 -8.81 10.57
N TYR A 126 1.10 -7.95 10.58
CA TYR A 126 2.51 -8.32 10.82
C TYR A 126 2.81 -8.66 12.29
N SER A 127 1.92 -8.35 13.24
CA SER A 127 2.17 -8.53 14.66
C SER A 127 2.10 -10.01 15.06
N ARG A 128 3.13 -10.52 15.73
CA ARG A 128 3.14 -11.88 16.26
C ARG A 128 2.19 -12.09 17.45
N LEU A 129 1.70 -10.99 18.03
CA LEU A 129 0.82 -11.00 19.21
C LEU A 129 -0.66 -11.07 18.84
N LEU A 130 -1.00 -10.85 17.55
CA LEU A 130 -2.38 -10.82 17.07
C LEU A 130 -2.71 -12.08 16.27
N THR A 131 -3.93 -12.54 16.43
CA THR A 131 -4.57 -13.59 15.63
C THR A 131 -5.16 -13.02 14.34
N ALA A 132 -5.67 -13.87 13.44
CA ALA A 132 -6.41 -13.43 12.26
C ALA A 132 -7.71 -12.71 12.66
N ASP A 133 -8.39 -13.16 13.70
CA ASP A 133 -9.62 -12.52 14.21
C ASP A 133 -9.34 -11.14 14.78
N ASP A 134 -8.22 -10.94 15.48
CA ASP A 134 -7.81 -9.61 15.95
C ASP A 134 -7.54 -8.64 14.77
N VAL A 135 -6.95 -9.15 13.69
CA VAL A 135 -6.70 -8.38 12.46
C VAL A 135 -8.02 -7.96 11.82
N PHE A 136 -8.97 -8.88 11.68
CA PHE A 136 -10.33 -8.59 11.20
C PHE A 136 -11.06 -7.61 12.15
N ASP A 137 -10.98 -7.80 13.46
CA ASP A 137 -11.56 -6.90 14.45
C ASP A 137 -11.03 -5.46 14.34
N ASN A 138 -9.74 -5.28 14.04
CA ASN A 138 -9.17 -3.96 13.78
C ASN A 138 -9.82 -3.29 12.56
N VAL A 139 -10.08 -4.05 11.48
CA VAL A 139 -10.82 -3.52 10.33
C VAL A 139 -12.24 -3.13 10.74
N ARG A 140 -12.97 -4.03 11.37
CA ARG A 140 -14.36 -3.83 11.75
C ARG A 140 -14.57 -2.63 12.70
N ARG A 141 -13.68 -2.46 13.69
CA ARG A 141 -13.81 -1.43 14.73
C ARG A 141 -13.43 -0.03 14.25
N TYR A 142 -12.46 0.08 13.36
CA TYR A 142 -11.87 1.38 13.03
C TYR A 142 -12.21 1.89 11.64
N THR A 143 -12.84 1.07 10.78
CA THR A 143 -13.23 1.50 9.44
C THR A 143 -14.39 2.48 9.49
N ARG A 144 -14.26 3.55 8.73
CA ARG A 144 -15.28 4.58 8.49
C ARG A 144 -15.26 4.98 7.02
N ASN A 145 -16.19 5.79 6.58
CA ASN A 145 -16.23 6.27 5.21
C ASN A 145 -14.93 7.02 4.84
N GLY A 146 -14.31 6.61 3.73
CA GLY A 146 -13.05 7.15 3.24
C GLY A 146 -11.80 6.53 3.88
N SER A 147 -11.94 5.47 4.71
CA SER A 147 -10.80 4.84 5.38
C SER A 147 -9.78 4.26 4.41
N ILE A 148 -8.51 4.52 4.72
CA ILE A 148 -7.36 3.89 4.09
C ILE A 148 -6.91 2.75 5.03
N ILE A 149 -7.19 1.51 4.61
CA ILE A 149 -6.92 0.30 5.38
C ILE A 149 -5.61 -0.30 4.90
N THR A 150 -4.67 -0.52 5.80
CA THR A 150 -3.34 -1.02 5.48
C THR A 150 -3.13 -2.44 5.99
N PHE A 151 -2.89 -3.34 5.04
CA PHE A 151 -2.37 -4.68 5.19
C PHE A 151 -0.91 -4.71 4.69
N HIS A 152 -0.22 -5.86 4.88
CA HIS A 152 1.16 -6.02 4.43
C HIS A 152 1.31 -7.26 3.54
N ASP A 153 1.90 -7.06 2.36
CA ASP A 153 2.32 -8.11 1.44
C ASP A 153 3.67 -8.65 1.91
N SER A 154 3.65 -9.51 2.95
CA SER A 154 4.86 -9.95 3.63
C SER A 154 4.72 -11.34 4.26
N LEU A 155 5.88 -12.02 4.45
CA LEU A 155 5.95 -13.31 5.14
C LEU A 155 5.37 -13.29 6.56
N LYS A 156 5.40 -12.14 7.24
CA LYS A 156 4.89 -12.01 8.61
C LYS A 156 3.37 -11.97 8.67
N SER A 157 2.74 -11.60 7.55
CA SER A 157 1.32 -11.31 7.48
C SER A 157 0.51 -12.41 6.80
N ILE A 158 1.11 -13.12 5.81
CA ILE A 158 0.36 -13.99 4.88
C ILE A 158 -0.51 -15.04 5.59
N ASP A 159 -0.02 -15.69 6.63
CA ASP A 159 -0.79 -16.76 7.31
C ASP A 159 -2.08 -16.21 7.95
N LYS A 160 -2.03 -15.00 8.52
CA LYS A 160 -3.21 -14.33 9.06
C LYS A 160 -4.11 -13.76 7.96
N LEU A 161 -3.49 -13.23 6.89
CA LEU A 161 -4.22 -12.64 5.77
C LEU A 161 -5.12 -13.65 5.07
N LYS A 162 -4.70 -14.92 4.96
CA LYS A 162 -5.52 -15.97 4.35
C LYS A 162 -6.91 -16.11 4.98
N THR A 163 -7.06 -15.73 6.23
CA THR A 163 -8.34 -15.72 6.94
C THR A 163 -8.90 -14.30 7.05
N ALA A 164 -8.10 -13.35 7.54
CA ALA A 164 -8.57 -12.03 7.89
C ALA A 164 -8.95 -11.15 6.68
N LEU A 165 -8.25 -11.30 5.53
CA LEU A 165 -8.53 -10.46 4.36
C LEU A 165 -9.87 -10.81 3.70
N PRO A 166 -10.20 -12.08 3.40
CA PRO A 166 -11.53 -12.44 2.90
C PRO A 166 -12.66 -11.99 3.85
N GLN A 167 -12.54 -12.27 5.15
CA GLN A 167 -13.52 -11.81 6.16
C GLN A 167 -13.69 -10.30 6.17
N SER A 168 -12.58 -9.56 6.05
CA SER A 168 -12.62 -8.08 6.00
C SER A 168 -13.32 -7.58 4.75
N ILE A 169 -13.03 -8.18 3.59
CA ILE A 169 -13.66 -7.80 2.31
C ILE A 169 -15.16 -8.09 2.36
N GLU A 170 -15.56 -9.29 2.77
CA GLU A 170 -16.96 -9.70 2.87
C GLU A 170 -17.74 -8.77 3.80
N TRP A 171 -17.21 -8.51 4.99
CA TRP A 171 -17.83 -7.57 5.93
C TRP A 171 -17.94 -6.15 5.35
N LEU A 172 -16.91 -5.64 4.67
CA LEU A 172 -16.97 -4.31 4.05
C LEU A 172 -18.05 -4.24 2.97
N ILE A 173 -18.20 -5.29 2.15
CA ILE A 173 -19.27 -5.41 1.14
C ILE A 173 -20.64 -5.42 1.82
N GLU A 174 -20.83 -6.21 2.87
CA GLU A 174 -22.07 -6.29 3.65
C GLU A 174 -22.45 -4.94 4.27
N GLN A 175 -21.43 -4.14 4.68
CA GLN A 175 -21.66 -2.78 5.19
C GLN A 175 -21.92 -1.75 4.08
N GLY A 176 -21.89 -2.14 2.81
CA GLY A 176 -22.14 -1.28 1.66
C GLY A 176 -20.98 -0.35 1.31
N TYR A 177 -19.74 -0.74 1.61
CA TYR A 177 -18.55 0.01 1.18
C TYR A 177 -18.17 -0.33 -0.26
N GLU A 178 -17.83 0.70 -1.04
CA GLU A 178 -17.20 0.58 -2.33
C GLU A 178 -15.67 0.65 -2.18
N PHE A 179 -14.96 -0.17 -2.96
CA PHE A 179 -13.50 -0.20 -2.96
C PHE A 179 -12.96 0.75 -4.02
N LYS A 180 -12.17 1.73 -3.59
CA LYS A 180 -11.57 2.73 -4.48
C LYS A 180 -10.05 2.66 -4.45
N VAL A 181 -9.44 3.11 -5.53
CA VAL A 181 -7.98 3.34 -5.63
C VAL A 181 -7.71 4.84 -5.73
N PHE A 182 -6.48 5.24 -5.46
CA PHE A 182 -6.10 6.65 -5.56
C PHE A 182 -5.99 7.09 -7.01
N ASP A 183 -6.59 8.23 -7.35
CA ASP A 183 -6.51 8.82 -8.67
C ASP A 183 -5.09 9.32 -8.98
N ASP A 184 -4.76 9.36 -10.26
CA ASP A 184 -3.61 10.12 -10.74
C ASP A 184 -3.84 11.60 -10.51
N ASP A 185 -2.90 12.27 -9.85
CA ASP A 185 -2.91 13.72 -9.75
C ASP A 185 -2.32 14.33 -11.03
N PRO A 186 -3.13 14.91 -11.94
CA PRO A 186 -2.65 15.46 -13.20
C PRO A 186 -1.69 16.65 -13.01
N LYS A 187 -1.69 17.28 -11.83
CA LYS A 187 -0.79 18.38 -11.48
C LYS A 187 0.62 17.91 -11.08
N ARG A 188 0.79 16.62 -10.85
CA ARG A 188 2.06 15.98 -10.49
C ARG A 188 2.57 15.11 -11.62
N LYS A 189 2.58 15.69 -12.85
CA LYS A 189 3.21 15.04 -13.99
C LYS A 189 4.69 14.85 -13.70
N ARG A 190 5.17 13.63 -13.86
CA ARG A 190 6.60 13.35 -13.95
C ARG A 190 7.18 14.18 -15.05
N THR A 191 8.21 14.94 -14.77
CA THR A 191 9.22 15.26 -15.75
C THR A 191 10.09 14.01 -15.89
N PRO A 192 10.16 13.39 -17.10
CA PRO A 192 11.25 12.48 -17.38
C PRO A 192 12.53 13.31 -17.23
N ASP A 193 13.54 12.85 -16.54
CA ASP A 193 14.87 13.49 -16.49
C ASP A 193 15.06 14.70 -15.53
N GLU A 194 14.78 14.52 -14.23
CA GLU A 194 15.52 15.27 -13.19
C GLU A 194 16.04 14.35 -12.09
#